data_776f1dcf16c091b1267e8d1f7b0907c0
#
_entry.id   776f1dcf16c091b1267e8d1f7b0907c0
#
_cell.length_a   1.000
_cell.length_b   1.000
_cell.length_c   1.000
_cell.angle_alpha   90.00
_cell.angle_beta   90.00
_cell.angle_gamma   90.00
#
_symmetry.space_group_name_H-M   'P 1'
#
loop_
_entity.id
_entity.type
_entity.pdbx_description
1 polymer ?
#
loop_
_entity_poly.entity_id
_entity_poly.type
_entity_poly.pdbx_seq_one_letter_code
_entity_poly.pdbx_strand_id
1 'polypeptide(L)'
;MAGSFRPREESNPGAEPPRSRPDCREPRLSHEFATPLNAILGNVELMLDGSTGPLSQQARDCLADVQAAGRDLLRQSRVLLLLIQALECPAPVDEQGIALADLFGAALDEAHAGAEQLTISGRHRAAALVGDPFWLKALARCIVELYLSADRTGPLRIMLEQPPVLSIGWPGLDLAVVPASARALICRIIEMHGGRMHLPIDHTLDLSWAASRLCTPPKTTPGAD
;
A
#
# COMPACT_ATOMS: atom_id res chain seq x y z
N MET A 1 0.13 8.57 -69.34
CA MET A 1 -0.73 9.17 -68.28
C MET A 1 -1.18 8.04 -67.39
N ALA A 2 -0.53 7.83 -66.26
CA ALA A 2 -0.88 6.78 -65.31
C ALA A 2 -1.57 7.45 -64.11
N GLY A 3 -2.90 7.23 -64.00
CA GLY A 3 -3.71 7.74 -62.90
C GLY A 3 -3.52 6.91 -61.66
N SER A 4 -2.99 7.52 -60.62
CA SER A 4 -2.83 6.93 -59.28
C SER A 4 -4.18 6.87 -58.58
N PHE A 5 -4.71 5.65 -58.40
CA PHE A 5 -5.87 5.38 -57.61
C PHE A 5 -5.48 5.29 -56.10
N ARG A 6 -5.90 6.26 -55.30
CA ARG A 6 -5.81 6.20 -53.86
C ARG A 6 -7.10 5.61 -53.31
N PRO A 7 -7.08 4.51 -52.50
CA PRO A 7 -8.26 4.05 -51.82
C PRO A 7 -8.66 5.06 -50.75
N ARG A 8 -9.95 5.42 -50.69
CA ARG A 8 -10.54 6.16 -49.60
C ARG A 8 -10.54 5.28 -48.35
N GLU A 9 -9.93 5.74 -47.30
CA GLU A 9 -10.15 5.19 -45.96
C GLU A 9 -11.61 5.45 -45.56
N GLU A 10 -12.40 4.40 -45.50
CA GLU A 10 -13.73 4.42 -44.89
C GLU A 10 -13.55 4.57 -43.38
N SER A 11 -13.76 5.78 -42.89
CA SER A 11 -13.91 6.05 -41.46
C SER A 11 -15.17 5.34 -40.99
N ASN A 12 -14.99 4.32 -40.15
CA ASN A 12 -16.06 3.60 -39.45
C ASN A 12 -16.70 4.54 -38.40
N PRO A 13 -17.96 5.04 -38.61
CA PRO A 13 -18.60 5.99 -37.69
C PRO A 13 -19.16 5.38 -36.42
N GLY A 14 -18.82 4.11 -36.10
CA GLY A 14 -19.38 3.35 -34.98
C GLY A 14 -18.38 2.97 -33.88
N ALA A 15 -17.16 3.45 -33.92
CA ALA A 15 -16.26 3.27 -32.79
C ALA A 15 -16.69 4.24 -31.66
N GLU A 16 -17.52 3.76 -30.72
CA GLU A 16 -17.68 4.44 -29.43
C GLU A 16 -16.27 4.76 -28.89
N PRO A 17 -16.01 6.01 -28.46
CA PRO A 17 -14.75 6.31 -27.79
C PRO A 17 -14.62 5.36 -26.60
N PRO A 18 -13.41 4.84 -26.31
CA PRO A 18 -13.21 3.94 -25.19
C PRO A 18 -13.80 4.63 -23.96
N ARG A 19 -14.84 4.01 -23.38
CA ARG A 19 -15.46 4.51 -22.15
C ARG A 19 -14.32 4.76 -21.17
N SER A 20 -14.13 6.02 -20.79
CA SER A 20 -13.15 6.39 -19.78
C SER A 20 -13.43 5.52 -18.56
N ARG A 21 -12.50 4.59 -18.26
CA ARG A 21 -12.63 3.75 -17.08
C ARG A 21 -12.83 4.68 -15.88
N PRO A 22 -13.76 4.37 -14.97
CA PRO A 22 -13.92 5.18 -13.77
C PRO A 22 -12.54 5.31 -13.13
N ASP A 23 -12.14 6.52 -12.82
CA ASP A 23 -10.86 6.77 -12.15
C ASP A 23 -10.96 6.20 -10.74
N CYS A 24 -10.56 4.92 -10.60
CA CYS A 24 -10.58 4.19 -9.33
C CYS A 24 -9.63 4.83 -8.29
N ARG A 25 -8.95 5.92 -8.66
CA ARG A 25 -7.92 6.60 -7.87
C ARG A 25 -8.42 7.78 -7.05
N GLU A 26 -9.66 8.24 -7.22
CA GLU A 26 -10.16 9.41 -6.47
C GLU A 26 -10.81 9.00 -5.14
N PRO A 27 -10.14 9.25 -4.01
CA PRO A 27 -10.67 8.94 -2.69
C PRO A 27 -11.48 10.12 -2.12
N ARG A 28 -12.58 10.55 -2.76
CA ARG A 28 -13.45 11.62 -2.21
C ARG A 28 -13.95 11.27 -0.81
N LEU A 29 -14.36 10.02 -0.62
CA LEU A 29 -14.83 9.52 0.68
C LEU A 29 -13.72 9.54 1.76
N SER A 30 -12.45 9.30 1.40
CA SER A 30 -11.35 9.34 2.36
C SER A 30 -11.20 10.72 3.01
N HIS A 31 -11.41 11.80 2.25
CA HIS A 31 -11.35 13.17 2.77
C HIS A 31 -12.51 13.49 3.70
N GLU A 32 -13.72 13.02 3.39
CA GLU A 32 -14.90 13.28 4.19
C GLU A 32 -14.83 12.64 5.59
N PHE A 33 -14.25 11.43 5.68
CA PHE A 33 -14.01 10.77 6.97
C PHE A 33 -12.78 11.32 7.71
N ALA A 34 -11.70 11.59 6.99
CA ALA A 34 -10.46 12.06 7.60
C ALA A 34 -10.58 13.47 8.21
N THR A 35 -11.33 14.37 7.58
CA THR A 35 -11.45 15.78 8.02
C THR A 35 -11.99 15.92 9.45
N PRO A 36 -13.16 15.39 9.81
CA PRO A 36 -13.69 15.50 11.17
C PRO A 36 -12.82 14.77 12.19
N LEU A 37 -12.26 13.64 11.82
CA LEU A 37 -11.43 12.86 12.73
C LEU A 37 -10.08 13.55 13.01
N ASN A 38 -9.47 14.15 12.01
CA ASN A 38 -8.26 14.97 12.18
C ASN A 38 -8.54 16.22 13.05
N ALA A 39 -9.73 16.82 12.94
CA ALA A 39 -10.13 17.93 13.81
C ALA A 39 -10.25 17.48 15.28
N ILE A 40 -10.83 16.30 15.54
CA ILE A 40 -10.91 15.74 16.88
C ILE A 40 -9.50 15.48 17.42
N LEU A 41 -8.65 14.78 16.66
CA LEU A 41 -7.28 14.47 17.05
C LEU A 41 -6.44 15.73 17.30
N GLY A 42 -6.56 16.76 16.46
CA GLY A 42 -5.87 18.02 16.65
C GLY A 42 -6.28 18.73 17.94
N ASN A 43 -7.58 18.73 18.28
CA ASN A 43 -8.03 19.29 19.55
C ASN A 43 -7.48 18.49 20.75
N VAL A 44 -7.46 17.16 20.67
CA VAL A 44 -6.87 16.30 21.72
C VAL A 44 -5.37 16.60 21.88
N GLU A 45 -4.64 16.79 20.80
CA GLU A 45 -3.22 17.17 20.83
C GLU A 45 -2.99 18.52 21.50
N LEU A 46 -3.78 19.55 21.17
CA LEU A 46 -3.73 20.86 21.82
C LEU A 46 -4.05 20.81 23.31
N MET A 47 -4.89 19.85 23.74
CA MET A 47 -5.16 19.66 25.16
C MET A 47 -3.98 18.95 25.85
N LEU A 48 -3.38 17.95 25.21
CA LEU A 48 -2.28 17.16 25.77
C LEU A 48 -0.98 17.94 25.85
N ASP A 49 -0.70 18.86 24.93
CA ASP A 49 0.51 19.71 24.92
C ASP A 49 0.44 20.85 25.95
N GLY A 50 -0.73 21.05 26.57
CA GLY A 50 -0.96 22.07 27.59
C GLY A 50 -1.39 23.44 27.07
N SER A 51 -1.60 23.61 25.76
CA SER A 51 -2.05 24.87 25.15
C SER A 51 -3.41 25.35 25.69
N THR A 52 -4.23 24.44 26.22
CA THR A 52 -5.54 24.72 26.81
C THR A 52 -5.52 24.91 28.33
N GLY A 53 -4.34 24.81 28.96
CA GLY A 53 -4.15 24.91 30.39
C GLY A 53 -3.79 23.55 31.06
N PRO A 54 -3.54 23.55 32.38
CA PRO A 54 -3.09 22.34 33.08
C PRO A 54 -4.19 21.31 33.18
N LEU A 55 -3.86 20.05 32.86
CA LEU A 55 -4.72 18.89 33.00
C LEU A 55 -4.33 18.05 34.22
N SER A 56 -5.34 17.44 34.88
CA SER A 56 -5.08 16.37 35.85
C SER A 56 -4.48 15.14 35.15
N GLN A 57 -3.75 14.28 35.90
CA GLN A 57 -3.19 13.06 35.34
C GLN A 57 -4.30 12.17 34.72
N GLN A 58 -5.40 12.00 35.41
CA GLN A 58 -6.53 11.24 34.90
C GLN A 58 -7.09 11.80 33.57
N ALA A 59 -7.15 13.11 33.41
CA ALA A 59 -7.59 13.74 32.17
C ALA A 59 -6.59 13.49 31.03
N ARG A 60 -5.27 13.52 31.33
CA ARG A 60 -4.23 13.20 30.34
C ARG A 60 -4.34 11.75 29.87
N ASP A 61 -4.52 10.80 30.79
CA ASP A 61 -4.66 9.39 30.49
C ASP A 61 -5.89 9.14 29.60
N CYS A 62 -7.04 9.71 29.94
CA CYS A 62 -8.25 9.63 29.12
C CYS A 62 -8.06 10.23 27.71
N LEU A 63 -7.39 11.38 27.61
CA LEU A 63 -7.13 12.01 26.30
C LEU A 63 -6.13 11.20 25.47
N ALA A 64 -5.14 10.57 26.09
CA ALA A 64 -4.22 9.66 25.40
C ALA A 64 -4.98 8.45 24.83
N ASP A 65 -5.92 7.88 25.57
CA ASP A 65 -6.78 6.78 25.10
C ASP A 65 -7.66 7.24 23.93
N VAL A 66 -8.26 8.42 24.00
CA VAL A 66 -9.04 9.01 22.90
C VAL A 66 -8.18 9.24 21.67
N GLN A 67 -6.96 9.73 21.85
CA GLN A 67 -6.00 9.94 20.75
C GLN A 67 -5.64 8.61 20.07
N ALA A 68 -5.34 7.59 20.86
CA ALA A 68 -5.01 6.25 20.34
C ALA A 68 -6.19 5.66 19.55
N ALA A 69 -7.39 5.67 20.14
CA ALA A 69 -8.60 5.19 19.49
C ALA A 69 -8.94 5.96 18.21
N GLY A 70 -8.76 7.28 18.21
CA GLY A 70 -8.98 8.12 17.03
C GLY A 70 -8.01 7.84 15.90
N ARG A 71 -6.74 7.62 16.20
CA ARG A 71 -5.72 7.21 15.21
C ARG A 71 -6.03 5.83 14.63
N ASP A 72 -6.47 4.91 15.47
CA ASP A 72 -6.88 3.57 15.03
C ASP A 72 -8.09 3.62 14.10
N LEU A 73 -9.10 4.42 14.44
CA LEU A 73 -10.28 4.59 13.60
C LEU A 73 -9.93 5.22 12.24
N LEU A 74 -9.03 6.21 12.22
CA LEU A 74 -8.55 6.82 11.00
C LEU A 74 -7.83 5.81 10.10
N ARG A 75 -7.00 4.95 10.67
CA ARG A 75 -6.32 3.89 9.96
C ARG A 75 -7.31 2.86 9.39
N GLN A 76 -8.23 2.38 10.21
CA GLN A 76 -9.24 1.40 9.78
C GLN A 76 -10.14 1.94 8.68
N SER A 77 -10.58 3.20 8.78
CA SER A 77 -11.40 3.82 7.74
C SER A 77 -10.66 3.93 6.40
N ARG A 78 -9.36 4.28 6.40
CA ARG A 78 -8.53 4.28 5.18
C ARG A 78 -8.45 2.90 4.53
N VAL A 79 -8.20 1.87 5.33
CA VAL A 79 -8.12 0.48 4.84
C VAL A 79 -9.45 0.03 4.23
N LEU A 80 -10.58 0.33 4.88
CA LEU A 80 -11.91 -0.01 4.38
C LEU A 80 -12.23 0.70 3.05
N LEU A 81 -11.91 1.98 2.95
CA LEU A 81 -12.14 2.76 1.73
C LEU A 81 -11.27 2.24 0.57
N LEU A 82 -10.01 1.92 0.82
CA LEU A 82 -9.13 1.28 -0.17
C LEU A 82 -9.66 -0.10 -0.57
N LEU A 83 -10.20 -0.87 0.36
CA LEU A 83 -10.81 -2.17 0.06
C LEU A 83 -12.03 -2.02 -0.84
N ILE A 84 -12.92 -1.07 -0.56
CA ILE A 84 -14.08 -0.77 -1.42
C ILE A 84 -13.60 -0.43 -2.83
N GLN A 85 -12.63 0.48 -2.96
CA GLN A 85 -12.06 0.86 -4.26
C GLN A 85 -11.43 -0.34 -4.98
N ALA A 86 -10.70 -1.20 -4.25
CA ALA A 86 -10.09 -2.40 -4.83
C ALA A 86 -11.13 -3.43 -5.31
N LEU A 87 -12.29 -3.51 -4.65
CA LEU A 87 -13.39 -4.38 -5.06
C LEU A 87 -14.09 -3.86 -6.32
N GLU A 88 -14.17 -2.55 -6.49
CA GLU A 88 -14.77 -1.90 -7.67
C GLU A 88 -13.82 -1.87 -8.87
N CYS A 89 -12.50 -1.96 -8.63
CA CYS A 89 -11.48 -1.94 -9.68
C CYS A 89 -11.26 -3.34 -10.27
N PRO A 90 -11.57 -3.58 -11.55
CA PRO A 90 -11.50 -4.91 -12.14
C PRO A 90 -10.06 -5.40 -12.41
N ALA A 91 -9.13 -4.49 -12.71
CA ALA A 91 -7.73 -4.82 -13.03
C ALA A 91 -6.80 -3.62 -12.81
N PRO A 92 -5.50 -3.85 -12.64
CA PRO A 92 -4.49 -2.79 -12.62
C PRO A 92 -4.57 -1.96 -13.91
N VAL A 93 -4.46 -0.65 -13.78
CA VAL A 93 -4.59 0.27 -14.94
C VAL A 93 -3.24 0.54 -15.59
N ASP A 94 -2.20 0.62 -14.79
CA ASP A 94 -0.84 0.96 -15.23
C ASP A 94 0.16 0.06 -14.53
N GLU A 95 1.04 -0.59 -15.28
CA GLU A 95 1.98 -1.55 -14.71
C GLU A 95 3.41 -1.01 -14.81
N GLN A 96 4.03 -0.85 -13.66
CA GLN A 96 5.42 -0.37 -13.55
C GLN A 96 6.21 -1.29 -12.63
N GLY A 97 7.52 -1.42 -12.93
CA GLY A 97 8.46 -2.10 -12.03
C GLY A 97 8.91 -1.16 -10.92
N ILE A 98 8.59 -1.48 -9.68
CA ILE A 98 9.00 -0.70 -8.50
C ILE A 98 9.93 -1.57 -7.65
N ALA A 99 11.12 -1.07 -7.33
CA ALA A 99 12.04 -1.79 -6.45
C ALA A 99 11.41 -1.97 -5.06
N LEU A 100 11.56 -3.16 -4.49
CA LEU A 100 11.00 -3.47 -3.15
C LEU A 100 11.54 -2.52 -2.08
N ALA A 101 12.84 -2.15 -2.18
CA ALA A 101 13.45 -1.21 -1.26
C ALA A 101 12.79 0.17 -1.31
N ASP A 102 12.50 0.67 -2.52
CA ASP A 102 11.87 1.97 -2.72
C ASP A 102 10.41 1.94 -2.26
N LEU A 103 9.72 0.83 -2.55
CA LEU A 103 8.31 0.66 -2.20
C LEU A 103 8.09 0.67 -0.68
N PHE A 104 8.84 -0.14 0.05
CA PHE A 104 8.70 -0.25 1.51
C PHE A 104 9.45 0.86 2.26
N GLY A 105 10.56 1.35 1.70
CA GLY A 105 11.28 2.51 2.23
C GLY A 105 10.39 3.75 2.24
N ALA A 106 9.76 4.07 1.12
CA ALA A 106 8.83 5.19 1.03
C ALA A 106 7.64 5.06 2.00
N ALA A 107 7.12 3.84 2.21
CA ALA A 107 6.02 3.62 3.15
C ALA A 107 6.46 3.82 4.62
N LEU A 108 7.70 3.46 4.97
CA LEU A 108 8.27 3.70 6.29
C LEU A 108 8.54 5.19 6.52
N ASP A 109 9.08 5.89 5.52
CA ASP A 109 9.34 7.33 5.58
C ASP A 109 8.04 8.13 5.76
N GLU A 110 6.97 7.79 5.02
CA GLU A 110 5.65 8.38 5.19
C GLU A 110 5.08 8.15 6.60
N ALA A 111 5.41 7.03 7.21
CA ALA A 111 5.00 6.69 8.57
C ALA A 111 5.94 7.25 9.65
N HIS A 112 6.94 8.08 9.28
CA HIS A 112 7.99 8.61 10.16
C HIS A 112 8.75 7.53 10.92
N ALA A 113 8.89 6.34 10.31
CA ALA A 113 9.69 5.23 10.81
C ALA A 113 11.01 5.18 10.02
N GLY A 114 12.11 5.00 10.70
CA GLY A 114 13.43 4.99 10.05
C GLY A 114 13.63 3.78 9.13
N ALA A 115 14.39 3.99 8.06
CA ALA A 115 14.72 2.94 7.07
C ALA A 115 15.53 1.78 7.68
N GLU A 116 16.18 1.97 8.84
CA GLU A 116 16.86 0.93 9.60
C GLU A 116 15.92 -0.17 10.09
N GLN A 117 14.62 0.08 10.09
CA GLN A 117 13.59 -0.90 10.44
C GLN A 117 13.27 -1.87 9.30
N LEU A 118 13.87 -1.71 8.12
CA LEU A 118 13.66 -2.56 6.96
C LEU A 118 14.85 -3.47 6.72
N THR A 119 14.59 -4.78 6.61
CA THR A 119 15.58 -5.76 6.18
C THR A 119 15.06 -6.50 4.95
N ILE A 120 15.74 -6.32 3.81
CA ILE A 120 15.46 -7.07 2.58
C ILE A 120 16.57 -8.11 2.40
N SER A 121 16.19 -9.38 2.33
CA SER A 121 17.10 -10.50 2.19
C SER A 121 16.70 -11.43 1.03
N GLY A 122 17.59 -12.34 0.65
CA GLY A 122 17.39 -13.29 -0.43
C GLY A 122 18.27 -13.02 -1.65
N ARG A 123 18.20 -13.93 -2.64
CA ARG A 123 19.07 -13.92 -3.83
C ARG A 123 18.82 -12.72 -4.76
N HIS A 124 17.65 -12.06 -4.63
CA HIS A 124 17.20 -10.98 -5.49
C HIS A 124 16.95 -9.69 -4.69
N ARG A 125 17.94 -9.26 -3.90
CA ARG A 125 17.85 -8.06 -3.05
C ARG A 125 17.45 -6.78 -3.84
N ALA A 126 17.74 -6.75 -5.14
CA ALA A 126 17.39 -5.67 -6.05
C ALA A 126 16.12 -5.98 -6.87
N ALA A 127 15.26 -6.87 -6.39
CA ALA A 127 14.04 -7.21 -7.12
C ALA A 127 13.05 -6.04 -7.13
N ALA A 128 12.36 -5.92 -8.26
CA ALA A 128 11.24 -5.01 -8.42
C ALA A 128 9.95 -5.80 -8.63
N LEU A 129 8.86 -5.30 -8.07
CA LEU A 129 7.52 -5.78 -8.31
C LEU A 129 6.92 -5.03 -9.49
N VAL A 130 6.35 -5.76 -10.45
CA VAL A 130 5.63 -5.19 -11.57
C VAL A 130 4.13 -5.15 -11.25
N GLY A 131 3.58 -3.97 -11.24
CA GLY A 131 2.16 -3.75 -10.97
C GLY A 131 1.76 -2.29 -11.01
N ASP A 132 0.51 -2.01 -10.69
CA ASP A 132 0.02 -0.64 -10.60
C ASP A 132 0.62 0.07 -9.37
N PRO A 133 1.36 1.18 -9.57
CA PRO A 133 2.04 1.90 -8.50
C PRO A 133 1.12 2.34 -7.35
N PHE A 134 -0.11 2.71 -7.66
CA PHE A 134 -1.08 3.11 -6.63
C PHE A 134 -1.40 1.96 -5.69
N TRP A 135 -1.73 0.79 -6.26
CA TRP A 135 -2.09 -0.39 -5.47
C TRP A 135 -0.90 -1.01 -4.76
N LEU A 136 0.28 -1.04 -5.38
CA LEU A 136 1.49 -1.53 -4.73
C LEU A 136 1.90 -0.65 -3.55
N LYS A 137 1.80 0.68 -3.67
CA LYS A 137 2.03 1.61 -2.55
C LYS A 137 0.99 1.43 -1.44
N ALA A 138 -0.28 1.23 -1.79
CA ALA A 138 -1.33 0.94 -0.80
C ALA A 138 -1.06 -0.36 -0.05
N LEU A 139 -0.57 -1.40 -0.75
CA LEU A 139 -0.14 -2.67 -0.15
C LEU A 139 1.01 -2.46 0.85
N ALA A 140 2.08 -1.78 0.43
CA ALA A 140 3.24 -1.54 1.28
C ALA A 140 2.87 -0.71 2.52
N ARG A 141 2.07 0.34 2.33
CA ARG A 141 1.57 1.17 3.44
C ARG A 141 0.74 0.34 4.43
N CYS A 142 -0.20 -0.48 3.95
CA CYS A 142 -1.02 -1.34 4.80
C CYS A 142 -0.14 -2.30 5.64
N ILE A 143 0.87 -2.90 5.04
CA ILE A 143 1.81 -3.80 5.72
C ILE A 143 2.65 -3.04 6.76
N VAL A 144 3.19 -1.88 6.40
CA VAL A 144 3.96 -1.03 7.32
C VAL A 144 3.10 -0.56 8.49
N GLU A 145 1.86 -0.15 8.26
CA GLU A 145 0.94 0.23 9.34
C GLU A 145 0.63 -0.94 10.28
N LEU A 146 0.47 -2.15 9.77
CA LEU A 146 0.33 -3.36 10.59
C LEU A 146 1.59 -3.62 11.42
N TYR A 147 2.77 -3.51 10.80
CA TYR A 147 4.06 -3.63 11.49
C TYR A 147 4.21 -2.58 12.59
N LEU A 148 3.86 -1.32 12.34
CA LEU A 148 3.97 -0.23 13.29
C LEU A 148 2.96 -0.32 14.44
N SER A 149 1.81 -0.98 14.23
CA SER A 149 0.79 -1.17 15.26
C SER A 149 1.02 -2.40 16.15
N ALA A 150 1.95 -3.27 15.78
CA ALA A 150 2.33 -4.43 16.58
C ALA A 150 3.40 -4.09 17.63
N ASP A 151 3.52 -4.93 18.67
CA ASP A 151 4.64 -4.85 19.61
C ASP A 151 5.93 -5.25 18.90
N ARG A 152 6.67 -4.26 18.44
CA ARG A 152 7.86 -4.43 17.60
C ARG A 152 9.06 -4.83 18.43
N THR A 153 9.56 -6.03 18.21
CA THR A 153 10.80 -6.50 18.81
C THR A 153 11.96 -6.61 17.81
N GLY A 154 11.74 -6.18 16.55
CA GLY A 154 12.77 -6.24 15.50
C GLY A 154 12.31 -5.65 14.18
N PRO A 155 13.14 -5.72 13.13
CA PRO A 155 12.87 -5.10 11.86
C PRO A 155 11.77 -5.83 11.06
N LEU A 156 11.08 -5.06 10.19
CA LEU A 156 10.26 -5.60 9.11
C LEU A 156 11.17 -6.34 8.12
N ARG A 157 10.95 -7.63 7.96
CA ARG A 157 11.75 -8.49 7.09
C ARG A 157 10.99 -8.80 5.82
N ILE A 158 11.65 -8.60 4.70
CA ILE A 158 11.17 -8.97 3.37
C ILE A 158 12.15 -9.96 2.79
N MET A 159 11.68 -11.17 2.52
CA MET A 159 12.48 -12.25 1.93
C MET A 159 11.89 -12.66 0.59
N LEU A 160 12.72 -12.75 -0.42
CA LEU A 160 12.32 -13.24 -1.73
C LEU A 160 12.84 -14.65 -1.94
N GLU A 161 11.92 -15.61 -2.04
CA GLU A 161 12.19 -17.03 -2.20
C GLU A 161 11.87 -17.53 -3.62
N GLN A 162 12.30 -18.77 -3.94
CA GLN A 162 11.95 -19.44 -5.21
C GLN A 162 11.06 -20.65 -4.93
N PRO A 163 9.92 -20.82 -5.64
CA PRO A 163 9.34 -19.92 -6.68
C PRO A 163 9.05 -18.53 -6.13
N PRO A 164 8.79 -17.50 -6.97
CA PRO A 164 8.76 -16.11 -6.56
C PRO A 164 7.69 -15.83 -5.50
N VAL A 165 8.07 -16.12 -4.27
CA VAL A 165 7.28 -15.87 -3.07
C VAL A 165 7.98 -14.77 -2.31
N LEU A 166 7.23 -13.71 -2.04
CA LEU A 166 7.65 -12.62 -1.18
C LEU A 166 7.13 -12.92 0.23
N SER A 167 8.01 -13.35 1.11
CA SER A 167 7.68 -13.55 2.52
C SER A 167 7.92 -12.26 3.29
N ILE A 168 6.90 -11.76 3.96
CA ILE A 168 6.93 -10.54 4.77
C ILE A 168 6.63 -10.92 6.21
N GLY A 169 7.47 -10.51 7.14
CA GLY A 169 7.25 -10.81 8.54
C GLY A 169 8.06 -9.93 9.48
N TRP A 170 7.73 -9.99 10.74
CA TRP A 170 8.47 -9.37 11.83
C TRP A 170 8.27 -10.18 13.10
N PRO A 171 9.20 -10.11 14.07
CA PRO A 171 8.99 -10.76 15.34
C PRO A 171 7.72 -10.25 16.02
N GLY A 172 6.85 -11.15 16.47
CA GLY A 172 5.57 -10.80 17.08
C GLY A 172 4.40 -10.60 16.12
N LEU A 173 4.59 -10.86 14.82
CA LEU A 173 3.44 -10.91 13.90
C LEU A 173 2.50 -12.05 14.31
N ASP A 174 1.31 -11.68 14.74
CA ASP A 174 0.21 -12.63 14.98
C ASP A 174 -0.90 -12.38 13.96
N LEU A 175 -1.03 -13.29 13.01
CA LEU A 175 -2.01 -13.22 11.94
C LEU A 175 -3.47 -13.29 12.43
N ALA A 176 -3.70 -13.82 13.64
CA ALA A 176 -5.02 -13.84 14.25
C ALA A 176 -5.47 -12.44 14.68
N VAL A 177 -4.52 -11.57 15.02
CA VAL A 177 -4.79 -10.19 15.47
C VAL A 177 -4.87 -9.21 14.27
N VAL A 178 -4.36 -9.60 13.08
CA VAL A 178 -4.45 -8.74 11.88
C VAL A 178 -5.92 -8.49 11.53
N PRO A 179 -6.35 -7.21 11.43
CA PRO A 179 -7.74 -6.87 11.10
C PRO A 179 -8.22 -7.54 9.81
N ALA A 180 -9.44 -8.07 9.82
CA ALA A 180 -10.01 -8.76 8.65
C ALA A 180 -10.04 -7.87 7.40
N SER A 181 -10.29 -6.57 7.55
CA SER A 181 -10.27 -5.58 6.47
C SER A 181 -8.87 -5.43 5.84
N ALA A 182 -7.82 -5.39 6.66
CA ALA A 182 -6.45 -5.31 6.17
C ALA A 182 -6.05 -6.58 5.42
N ARG A 183 -6.38 -7.76 5.95
CA ARG A 183 -6.17 -9.03 5.24
C ARG A 183 -6.91 -9.08 3.90
N ALA A 184 -8.17 -8.66 3.89
CA ALA A 184 -8.98 -8.62 2.67
C ALA A 184 -8.40 -7.64 1.63
N LEU A 185 -7.93 -6.46 2.06
CA LEU A 185 -7.28 -5.49 1.18
C LEU A 185 -5.99 -6.06 0.57
N ILE A 186 -5.11 -6.62 1.39
CA ILE A 186 -3.86 -7.25 0.95
C ILE A 186 -4.17 -8.36 -0.06
N CYS A 187 -5.08 -9.28 0.29
CA CYS A 187 -5.50 -10.36 -0.59
C CYS A 187 -6.01 -9.83 -1.94
N ARG A 188 -6.90 -8.86 -1.91
CA ARG A 188 -7.48 -8.28 -3.13
C ARG A 188 -6.45 -7.60 -4.02
N ILE A 189 -5.53 -6.81 -3.45
CA ILE A 189 -4.46 -6.17 -4.24
C ILE A 189 -3.60 -7.22 -4.91
N ILE A 190 -3.24 -8.30 -4.21
CA ILE A 190 -2.41 -9.37 -4.75
C ILE A 190 -3.14 -10.13 -5.84
N GLU A 191 -4.41 -10.46 -5.65
CA GLU A 191 -5.25 -11.12 -6.67
C GLU A 191 -5.40 -10.28 -7.93
N MET A 192 -5.58 -8.96 -7.80
CA MET A 192 -5.63 -8.04 -8.95
C MET A 192 -4.35 -8.08 -9.79
N HIS A 193 -3.22 -8.39 -9.17
CA HIS A 193 -1.92 -8.54 -9.84
C HIS A 193 -1.61 -9.99 -10.21
N GLY A 194 -2.59 -10.90 -10.16
CA GLY A 194 -2.43 -12.30 -10.53
C GLY A 194 -1.65 -13.14 -9.53
N GLY A 195 -1.53 -12.67 -8.29
CA GLY A 195 -0.88 -13.37 -7.19
C GLY A 195 -1.85 -14.08 -6.26
N ARG A 196 -1.30 -14.67 -5.21
CA ARG A 196 -2.03 -15.30 -4.11
C ARG A 196 -1.36 -14.99 -2.79
N MET A 197 -2.18 -14.84 -1.74
CA MET A 197 -1.72 -14.68 -0.37
C MET A 197 -1.83 -16.03 0.35
N HIS A 198 -0.78 -16.42 1.04
CA HIS A 198 -0.74 -17.57 1.93
C HIS A 198 -0.41 -17.09 3.34
N LEU A 199 -1.00 -17.73 4.34
CA LEU A 199 -0.75 -17.45 5.76
C LEU A 199 -0.09 -18.68 6.37
N PRO A 200 1.22 -18.83 6.28
CA PRO A 200 1.94 -19.92 6.92
C PRO A 200 1.91 -19.75 8.45
N ILE A 201 2.25 -20.83 9.14
CA ILE A 201 2.20 -20.89 10.62
C ILE A 201 3.34 -20.08 11.27
N ASP A 202 4.33 -19.64 10.50
CA ASP A 202 5.61 -19.16 10.99
C ASP A 202 5.70 -17.62 11.18
N HIS A 203 4.61 -16.96 11.53
CA HIS A 203 4.61 -15.49 11.73
C HIS A 203 5.05 -14.69 10.50
N THR A 204 4.80 -15.21 9.32
CA THR A 204 5.06 -14.54 8.04
C THR A 204 3.78 -14.41 7.22
N LEU A 205 3.78 -13.44 6.33
CA LEU A 205 2.76 -13.24 5.31
C LEU A 205 3.41 -13.56 3.96
N ASP A 206 3.03 -14.68 3.35
CA ASP A 206 3.59 -15.10 2.07
C ASP A 206 2.72 -14.64 0.91
N LEU A 207 3.32 -13.84 0.05
CA LEU A 207 2.71 -13.29 -1.13
C LEU A 207 3.36 -13.92 -2.35
N SER A 208 2.63 -14.75 -3.10
CA SER A 208 3.13 -15.36 -4.32
C SER A 208 2.66 -14.60 -5.55
N TRP A 209 3.56 -14.32 -6.48
CA TRP A 209 3.27 -13.75 -7.80
C TRP A 209 3.77 -14.66 -8.92
N ALA A 210 3.29 -14.42 -10.15
CA ALA A 210 3.93 -15.01 -11.31
C ALA A 210 5.37 -14.48 -11.45
N ALA A 211 6.31 -15.33 -11.88
CA ALA A 211 7.72 -14.95 -12.04
C ALA A 211 7.92 -13.72 -12.96
N SER A 212 7.02 -13.51 -13.92
CA SER A 212 7.00 -12.35 -14.80
C SER A 212 6.72 -11.01 -14.09
N ARG A 213 6.18 -11.06 -12.88
CA ARG A 213 5.89 -9.87 -12.06
C ARG A 213 7.06 -9.46 -11.15
N LEU A 214 8.08 -10.30 -11.07
CA LEU A 214 9.30 -10.02 -10.34
C LEU A 214 10.43 -9.83 -11.36
N CYS A 215 10.90 -8.62 -11.52
CA CYS A 215 12.02 -8.31 -12.40
C CYS A 215 13.22 -7.77 -11.61
N THR A 216 14.42 -7.99 -12.12
CA THR A 216 15.57 -7.20 -11.69
C THR A 216 15.47 -5.85 -12.37
N PRO A 217 15.48 -4.72 -11.64
CA PRO A 217 15.48 -3.40 -12.29
C PRO A 217 16.67 -3.34 -13.26
N PRO A 218 16.51 -2.67 -14.41
CA PRO A 218 17.64 -2.43 -15.31
C PRO A 218 18.74 -1.75 -14.49
N LYS A 219 19.98 -2.26 -14.61
CA LYS A 219 21.14 -1.58 -14.02
C LYS A 219 21.12 -0.15 -14.52
N THR A 220 20.86 0.80 -13.62
CA THR A 220 21.12 2.21 -13.91
C THR A 220 22.60 2.31 -14.23
N THR A 221 22.93 2.47 -15.48
CA THR A 221 24.29 2.83 -15.92
C THR A 221 24.57 4.18 -15.26
N PRO A 222 25.58 4.30 -14.37
CA PRO A 222 25.95 5.61 -13.85
C PRO A 222 26.32 6.46 -15.07
N GLY A 223 25.71 7.67 -15.15
CA GLY A 223 25.83 8.57 -16.27
C GLY A 223 27.30 8.75 -16.62
N ALA A 224 27.56 8.62 -17.91
CA ALA A 224 28.77 9.14 -18.51
C ALA A 224 28.61 10.67 -18.54
N ASP A 225 29.25 11.32 -17.58
CA ASP A 225 29.64 12.73 -17.69
C ASP A 225 30.90 12.85 -18.55
#